data_20e1f5b5b8fd574081cc34ac9efc9b93
#
_entry.id   20e1f5b5b8fd574081cc34ac9efc9b93
#
_cell.length_a   1.000
_cell.length_b   1.000
_cell.length_c   1.000
_cell.angle_alpha   90.00
_cell.angle_beta   90.00
_cell.angle_gamma   90.00
#
_symmetry.space_group_name_H-M   'P 1'
#
loop_
_entity.id
_entity.type
_entity.pdbx_description
1 polymer ?
#
loop_
_entity_poly.entity_id
_entity_poly.type
_entity_poly.pdbx_seq_one_letter_code
_entity_poly.pdbx_strand_id
1 'polypeptide(L)'
;MNLAIRGIDGRIEQGDSFLNDRFPDLKADYILANPPFNMKNWGGEHLREDKRWKFGIPPVNNANFAWVQHIIHHLAPTGLAGFVLANGSMSSNQSGEGEIRKNIIEADLVDCMVALPDKLFYSTQIPACLWFLARDKRNGRFRDRRGQVLFIDARRMGRMVDRVHRELTDEEIRKIADTYHAWRGDPDAGEYRDIPGFCKSATLDEIRQHDYVLTPGRYVGAPEQEEDDEPFEAKMARLVEQLAEQQVEARRLDEAIWKNLRELGYGG
;
A
#
# COMPACT_ATOMS: atom_id res chain seq x y z
N MET A 1 -8.53 26.29 7.16
CA MET A 1 -8.68 26.37 8.63
C MET A 1 -7.52 25.72 9.38
N ASN A 2 -7.16 24.43 9.14
CA ASN A 2 -6.05 23.77 9.86
C ASN A 2 -4.68 24.44 9.73
N LEU A 3 -4.33 24.96 8.56
CA LEU A 3 -3.06 25.69 8.35
C LEU A 3 -3.10 27.05 9.06
N ALA A 4 -4.21 27.80 8.92
CA ALA A 4 -4.36 29.11 9.53
C ALA A 4 -4.28 29.05 11.07
N ILE A 5 -4.90 28.04 11.71
CA ILE A 5 -4.83 27.85 13.17
C ILE A 5 -3.36 27.61 13.63
N ARG A 6 -2.53 27.03 12.77
CA ARG A 6 -1.12 26.78 13.05
C ARG A 6 -0.17 27.89 12.60
N GLY A 7 -0.72 29.01 12.11
CA GLY A 7 0.07 30.13 11.58
C GLY A 7 0.87 29.76 10.31
N ILE A 8 0.45 28.72 9.60
CA ILE A 8 1.10 28.29 8.38
C ILE A 8 0.40 28.95 7.19
N ASP A 9 1.15 29.73 6.43
CA ASP A 9 0.67 30.30 5.17
C ASP A 9 0.55 29.22 4.10
N GLY A 10 -0.53 29.27 3.31
CA GLY A 10 -0.79 28.24 2.31
C GLY A 10 -1.71 28.74 1.21
N ARG A 11 -1.37 28.41 -0.03
CA ARG A 11 -2.24 28.65 -1.19
C ARG A 11 -3.21 27.50 -1.36
N ILE A 12 -4.50 27.77 -1.16
CA ILE A 12 -5.58 26.79 -1.25
C ILE A 12 -6.60 27.31 -2.24
N GLU A 13 -6.85 26.54 -3.29
CA GLU A 13 -7.81 26.84 -4.33
C GLU A 13 -8.83 25.71 -4.46
N GLN A 14 -10.07 26.06 -4.78
CA GLN A 14 -11.10 25.09 -5.13
C GLN A 14 -11.08 24.84 -6.62
N GLY A 15 -11.08 23.56 -7.02
CA GLY A 15 -11.13 23.17 -8.43
C GLY A 15 -11.09 21.67 -8.59
N ASP A 16 -11.43 21.21 -9.80
CA ASP A 16 -11.16 19.84 -10.24
C ASP A 16 -9.71 19.74 -10.67
N SER A 17 -8.92 18.88 -10.01
CA SER A 17 -7.47 18.78 -10.25
C SER A 17 -7.13 18.29 -11.65
N PHE A 18 -8.04 17.60 -12.34
CA PHE A 18 -7.82 17.13 -13.70
C PHE A 18 -8.29 18.15 -14.75
N LEU A 19 -9.52 18.63 -14.63
CA LEU A 19 -10.13 19.51 -15.63
C LEU A 19 -9.75 20.98 -15.44
N ASN A 20 -9.43 21.40 -14.22
CA ASN A 20 -9.11 22.79 -13.87
C ASN A 20 -8.01 22.83 -12.81
N ASP A 21 -6.81 22.43 -13.19
CA ASP A 21 -5.62 22.52 -12.33
C ASP A 21 -5.35 23.99 -12.02
N ARG A 22 -5.48 24.36 -10.75
CA ARG A 22 -5.33 25.74 -10.29
C ARG A 22 -3.86 26.18 -10.12
N PHE A 23 -2.94 25.20 -10.18
CA PHE A 23 -1.50 25.43 -10.02
C PHE A 23 -0.67 24.74 -11.09
N PRO A 24 -0.93 24.94 -12.41
CA PRO A 24 -0.39 24.12 -13.50
C PRO A 24 1.14 24.15 -13.60
N ASP A 25 1.77 25.21 -13.12
CA ASP A 25 3.22 25.38 -13.15
C ASP A 25 3.92 25.05 -11.82
N LEU A 26 3.15 24.64 -10.79
CA LEU A 26 3.72 24.27 -9.50
C LEU A 26 4.64 23.06 -9.66
N LYS A 27 5.85 23.17 -9.08
CA LYS A 27 6.77 22.05 -8.89
C LYS A 27 7.11 21.97 -7.40
N ALA A 28 6.70 20.88 -6.78
CA ALA A 28 6.83 20.67 -5.35
C ALA A 28 8.01 19.77 -5.03
N ASP A 29 8.77 20.10 -3.99
CA ASP A 29 9.84 19.26 -3.46
C ASP A 29 9.26 18.04 -2.74
N TYR A 30 8.09 18.19 -2.10
CA TYR A 30 7.37 17.12 -1.43
C TYR A 30 5.88 17.16 -1.78
N ILE A 31 5.33 16.00 -2.13
CA ILE A 31 3.90 15.82 -2.34
C ILE A 31 3.39 14.71 -1.42
N LEU A 32 2.38 15.03 -0.60
CA LEU A 32 1.62 14.05 0.16
C LEU A 32 0.18 14.09 -0.30
N ALA A 33 -0.39 12.94 -0.67
CA ALA A 33 -1.74 12.88 -1.20
C ALA A 33 -2.50 11.62 -0.76
N ASN A 34 -3.79 11.77 -0.59
CA ASN A 34 -4.74 10.66 -0.45
C ASN A 34 -5.87 10.86 -1.46
N PRO A 35 -5.63 10.55 -2.75
CA PRO A 35 -6.63 10.72 -3.78
C PRO A 35 -7.79 9.73 -3.63
N PRO A 36 -8.98 10.02 -4.20
CA PRO A 36 -10.10 9.08 -4.21
C PRO A 36 -9.74 7.76 -4.90
N PHE A 37 -10.03 6.62 -4.25
CA PHE A 37 -9.72 5.30 -4.80
C PHE A 37 -10.68 4.94 -5.93
N ASN A 38 -10.14 4.43 -7.03
CA ASN A 38 -10.89 3.88 -8.17
C ASN A 38 -11.98 4.85 -8.69
N MET A 39 -11.68 6.15 -8.69
CA MET A 39 -12.63 7.19 -9.12
C MET A 39 -13.02 6.98 -10.58
N LYS A 40 -14.31 6.91 -10.82
CA LYS A 40 -14.92 6.87 -12.16
C LYS A 40 -15.39 8.27 -12.56
N ASN A 41 -15.70 8.46 -13.83
CA ASN A 41 -16.24 9.73 -14.35
C ASN A 41 -15.39 10.96 -13.98
N TRP A 42 -14.08 10.84 -14.13
CA TRP A 42 -13.09 11.87 -13.79
C TRP A 42 -12.76 12.81 -14.97
N GLY A 43 -13.54 12.73 -16.07
CA GLY A 43 -13.35 13.54 -17.27
C GLY A 43 -12.25 13.06 -18.22
N GLY A 44 -11.80 11.80 -18.07
CA GLY A 44 -10.69 11.23 -18.85
C GLY A 44 -10.92 11.23 -20.37
N GLU A 45 -12.18 11.18 -20.83
CA GLU A 45 -12.53 11.29 -22.23
C GLU A 45 -12.15 12.63 -22.86
N HIS A 46 -12.14 13.70 -22.07
CA HIS A 46 -11.77 15.07 -22.50
C HIS A 46 -10.28 15.36 -22.38
N LEU A 47 -9.54 14.49 -21.69
CA LEU A 47 -8.13 14.70 -21.32
C LEU A 47 -7.16 13.73 -22.02
N ARG A 48 -7.56 13.13 -23.14
CA ARG A 48 -6.73 12.11 -23.82
C ARG A 48 -5.38 12.65 -24.31
N GLU A 49 -5.29 13.93 -24.65
CA GLU A 49 -4.09 14.60 -25.14
C GLU A 49 -3.41 15.46 -24.06
N ASP A 50 -3.73 15.25 -22.79
CA ASP A 50 -3.18 16.05 -21.70
C ASP A 50 -1.66 15.79 -21.55
N LYS A 51 -0.90 16.89 -21.40
CA LYS A 51 0.57 16.87 -21.28
C LYS A 51 1.09 16.09 -20.07
N ARG A 52 0.22 15.79 -19.09
CA ARG A 52 0.55 15.01 -17.89
C ARG A 52 0.71 13.52 -18.19
N TRP A 53 0.09 13.00 -19.27
CA TRP A 53 0.06 11.56 -19.58
C TRP A 53 1.33 11.08 -20.30
N LYS A 54 2.49 11.32 -19.69
CA LYS A 54 3.81 10.96 -20.29
C LYS A 54 4.08 9.45 -20.31
N PHE A 55 3.41 8.70 -19.45
CA PHE A 55 3.62 7.26 -19.29
C PHE A 55 2.51 6.42 -19.93
N GLY A 56 1.51 7.07 -20.52
CA GLY A 56 0.37 6.45 -21.16
C GLY A 56 -0.93 7.11 -20.75
N ILE A 57 -1.96 6.98 -21.59
CA ILE A 57 -3.28 7.60 -21.36
C ILE A 57 -4.00 6.78 -20.28
N PRO A 58 -4.39 7.38 -19.14
CA PRO A 58 -5.10 6.67 -18.09
C PRO A 58 -6.49 6.20 -18.55
N PRO A 59 -6.98 5.05 -18.03
CA PRO A 59 -8.31 4.55 -18.39
C PRO A 59 -9.42 5.51 -17.94
N VAL A 60 -10.39 5.73 -18.80
CA VAL A 60 -11.54 6.64 -18.55
C VAL A 60 -12.36 6.21 -17.32
N ASN A 61 -12.40 4.90 -17.05
CA ASN A 61 -13.19 4.31 -15.97
C ASN A 61 -12.45 4.18 -14.62
N ASN A 62 -11.18 4.59 -14.56
CA ASN A 62 -10.38 4.54 -13.32
C ASN A 62 -9.28 5.61 -13.32
N ALA A 63 -9.34 6.52 -12.35
CA ALA A 63 -8.41 7.64 -12.23
C ALA A 63 -7.10 7.33 -11.48
N ASN A 64 -6.88 6.11 -10.99
CA ASN A 64 -5.70 5.82 -10.16
C ASN A 64 -4.39 6.27 -10.83
N PHE A 65 -4.16 5.89 -12.09
CA PHE A 65 -2.95 6.30 -12.81
C PHE A 65 -3.01 7.72 -13.41
N ALA A 66 -4.19 8.35 -13.45
CA ALA A 66 -4.28 9.79 -13.68
C ALA A 66 -3.72 10.55 -12.48
N TRP A 67 -4.07 10.16 -11.25
CA TRP A 67 -3.50 10.71 -10.03
C TRP A 67 -2.00 10.50 -9.93
N VAL A 68 -1.50 9.30 -10.21
CA VAL A 68 -0.05 9.02 -10.22
C VAL A 68 0.68 9.96 -11.18
N GLN A 69 0.21 10.11 -12.41
CA GLN A 69 0.85 10.96 -13.42
C GLN A 69 0.68 12.45 -13.11
N HIS A 70 -0.45 12.87 -12.53
CA HIS A 70 -0.64 14.24 -12.04
C HIS A 70 0.39 14.58 -10.95
N ILE A 71 0.59 13.68 -9.99
CA ILE A 71 1.61 13.82 -8.94
C ILE A 71 3.01 13.91 -9.56
N ILE A 72 3.36 13.01 -10.48
CA ILE A 72 4.66 13.05 -11.18
C ILE A 72 4.85 14.36 -11.92
N HIS A 73 3.79 14.88 -12.56
CA HIS A 73 3.84 16.16 -13.29
C HIS A 73 4.20 17.33 -12.37
N HIS A 74 3.71 17.32 -11.14
CA HIS A 74 3.94 18.38 -10.15
C HIS A 74 5.18 18.21 -9.29
N LEU A 75 5.92 17.09 -9.41
CA LEU A 75 7.19 16.93 -8.71
C LEU A 75 8.27 17.84 -9.29
N ALA A 76 9.02 18.49 -8.41
CA ALA A 76 10.27 19.15 -8.74
C ALA A 76 11.32 18.14 -9.24
N PRO A 77 12.41 18.59 -9.93
CA PRO A 77 13.42 17.68 -10.45
C PRO A 77 14.07 16.73 -9.43
N THR A 78 14.13 17.13 -8.16
CA THR A 78 14.64 16.32 -7.05
C THR A 78 13.55 15.96 -6.03
N GLY A 79 12.27 16.17 -6.41
CA GLY A 79 11.11 16.00 -5.54
C GLY A 79 10.80 14.55 -5.19
N LEU A 80 10.16 14.39 -4.03
CA LEU A 80 9.67 13.14 -3.48
C LEU A 80 8.14 13.19 -3.32
N ALA A 81 7.45 12.09 -3.59
CA ALA A 81 6.02 11.99 -3.32
C ALA A 81 5.72 10.74 -2.49
N GLY A 82 4.75 10.87 -1.58
CA GLY A 82 4.14 9.75 -0.87
C GLY A 82 2.62 9.86 -0.96
N PHE A 83 1.94 8.82 -1.43
CA PHE A 83 0.49 8.84 -1.56
C PHE A 83 -0.13 7.47 -1.39
N VAL A 84 -1.42 7.47 -1.10
CA VAL A 84 -2.21 6.27 -0.82
C VAL A 84 -3.02 5.89 -2.06
N LEU A 85 -3.02 4.61 -2.43
CA LEU A 85 -3.92 4.07 -3.46
C LEU A 85 -4.49 2.71 -3.02
N ALA A 86 -5.55 2.28 -3.69
CA ALA A 86 -6.07 0.92 -3.55
C ALA A 86 -5.04 -0.11 -4.04
N ASN A 87 -5.01 -1.29 -3.41
CA ASN A 87 -4.05 -2.36 -3.74
C ASN A 87 -4.06 -2.77 -5.22
N GLY A 88 -5.18 -2.64 -5.92
CA GLY A 88 -5.27 -2.91 -7.35
C GLY A 88 -4.26 -2.13 -8.19
N SER A 89 -3.85 -0.93 -7.76
CA SER A 89 -2.84 -0.13 -8.45
C SER A 89 -1.49 -0.83 -8.60
N MET A 90 -1.15 -1.75 -7.68
CA MET A 90 0.11 -2.48 -7.70
C MET A 90 0.16 -3.60 -8.77
N SER A 91 -1.00 -4.12 -9.21
CA SER A 91 -1.03 -5.35 -10.03
C SER A 91 -2.05 -5.34 -11.18
N SER A 92 -2.99 -4.40 -11.21
CA SER A 92 -3.99 -4.34 -12.28
C SER A 92 -3.37 -4.14 -13.66
N ASN A 93 -3.83 -4.94 -14.62
CA ASN A 93 -3.49 -4.80 -16.04
C ASN A 93 -4.71 -4.37 -16.88
N GLN A 94 -5.82 -4.01 -16.23
CA GLN A 94 -7.04 -3.62 -16.91
C GLN A 94 -6.85 -2.29 -17.67
N SER A 95 -7.42 -2.23 -18.85
CA SER A 95 -7.51 -0.98 -19.64
C SER A 95 -6.18 -0.22 -19.81
N GLY A 96 -5.05 -0.92 -19.86
CA GLY A 96 -3.73 -0.31 -20.07
C GLY A 96 -3.00 0.14 -18.80
N GLU A 97 -3.56 -0.05 -17.60
CA GLU A 97 -2.91 0.32 -16.34
C GLU A 97 -1.55 -0.34 -16.16
N GLY A 98 -1.41 -1.61 -16.56
CA GLY A 98 -0.15 -2.34 -16.51
C GLY A 98 0.97 -1.70 -17.32
N GLU A 99 0.66 -1.19 -18.52
CA GLU A 99 1.66 -0.52 -19.37
C GLU A 99 2.07 0.84 -18.79
N ILE A 100 1.13 1.61 -18.24
CA ILE A 100 1.46 2.87 -17.56
C ILE A 100 2.37 2.60 -16.35
N ARG A 101 2.04 1.58 -15.54
CA ARG A 101 2.85 1.18 -14.39
C ARG A 101 4.25 0.78 -14.81
N LYS A 102 4.38 -0.05 -15.85
CA LYS A 102 5.66 -0.44 -16.44
C LYS A 102 6.48 0.77 -16.86
N ASN A 103 5.89 1.71 -17.61
CA ASN A 103 6.60 2.91 -18.08
C ASN A 103 7.10 3.80 -16.92
N ILE A 104 6.34 3.89 -15.83
CA ILE A 104 6.74 4.62 -14.61
C ILE A 104 7.92 3.91 -13.92
N ILE A 105 7.89 2.57 -13.86
CA ILE A 105 8.97 1.75 -13.28
C ILE A 105 10.23 1.85 -14.12
N GLU A 106 10.12 1.73 -15.45
CA GLU A 106 11.27 1.84 -16.36
C GLU A 106 11.89 3.25 -16.37
N ALA A 107 11.10 4.27 -16.05
CA ALA A 107 11.60 5.63 -15.82
C ALA A 107 12.29 5.79 -14.44
N ASP A 108 12.42 4.72 -13.68
CA ASP A 108 13.05 4.65 -12.33
C ASP A 108 12.47 5.64 -11.32
N LEU A 109 11.15 5.89 -11.39
CA LEU A 109 10.47 6.84 -10.50
C LEU A 109 9.94 6.20 -9.21
N VAL A 110 9.66 4.89 -9.19
CA VAL A 110 9.15 4.20 -8.00
C VAL A 110 10.29 3.99 -7.01
N ASP A 111 10.19 4.57 -5.82
CA ASP A 111 11.22 4.50 -4.78
C ASP A 111 10.90 3.42 -3.74
N CYS A 112 9.65 3.41 -3.21
CA CYS A 112 9.23 2.40 -2.24
C CYS A 112 7.74 2.08 -2.40
N MET A 113 7.39 0.82 -2.12
CA MET A 113 6.02 0.31 -2.09
C MET A 113 5.73 -0.33 -0.74
N VAL A 114 4.67 0.11 -0.07
CA VAL A 114 4.23 -0.48 1.20
C VAL A 114 2.83 -1.06 1.04
N ALA A 115 2.66 -2.35 1.24
CA ALA A 115 1.34 -2.97 1.32
C ALA A 115 0.82 -2.84 2.76
N LEU A 116 -0.32 -2.16 2.92
CA LEU A 116 -0.95 -1.95 4.22
C LEU A 116 -2.01 -3.02 4.51
N PRO A 117 -2.34 -3.26 5.79
CA PRO A 117 -3.45 -4.12 6.15
C PRO A 117 -4.80 -3.53 5.72
N ASP A 118 -5.83 -4.34 5.73
CA ASP A 118 -7.21 -3.91 5.56
C ASP A 118 -7.73 -3.11 6.77
N LYS A 119 -8.88 -2.46 6.59
CA LYS A 119 -9.64 -1.78 7.67
C LYS A 119 -8.92 -0.63 8.38
N LEU A 120 -7.90 -0.03 7.77
CA LEU A 120 -7.22 1.16 8.32
C LEU A 120 -8.02 2.46 8.14
N PHE A 121 -8.97 2.50 7.21
CA PHE A 121 -9.72 3.70 6.87
C PHE A 121 -11.18 3.59 7.34
N TYR A 122 -11.69 4.65 7.98
CA TYR A 122 -13.07 4.69 8.46
C TYR A 122 -14.13 4.56 7.35
N SER A 123 -13.82 5.07 6.16
CA SER A 123 -14.75 5.10 5.02
C SER A 123 -14.70 3.86 4.13
N THR A 124 -13.70 2.99 4.28
CA THR A 124 -13.53 1.80 3.46
C THR A 124 -12.73 0.72 4.18
N GLN A 125 -13.13 -0.53 3.98
CA GLN A 125 -12.40 -1.70 4.48
C GLN A 125 -11.40 -2.25 3.45
N ILE A 126 -11.30 -1.63 2.28
CA ILE A 126 -10.42 -2.08 1.20
C ILE A 126 -8.96 -1.91 1.65
N PRO A 127 -8.10 -2.94 1.47
CA PRO A 127 -6.68 -2.80 1.73
C PRO A 127 -6.07 -1.77 0.78
N ALA A 128 -5.19 -0.94 1.30
CA ALA A 128 -4.51 0.12 0.58
C ALA A 128 -3.00 -0.13 0.52
N CYS A 129 -2.33 0.63 -0.33
CA CYS A 129 -0.88 0.65 -0.43
C CYS A 129 -0.36 2.08 -0.44
N LEU A 130 0.88 2.25 0.02
CA LEU A 130 1.60 3.50 -0.13
C LEU A 130 2.54 3.40 -1.32
N TRP A 131 2.47 4.40 -2.16
CA TRP A 131 3.42 4.65 -3.23
C TRP A 131 4.36 5.76 -2.81
N PHE A 132 5.66 5.51 -2.90
CA PHE A 132 6.68 6.54 -2.79
C PHE A 132 7.38 6.69 -4.12
N LEU A 133 7.43 7.91 -4.62
CA LEU A 133 8.12 8.26 -5.87
C LEU A 133 9.29 9.19 -5.58
N ALA A 134 10.39 9.00 -6.29
CA ALA A 134 11.54 9.91 -6.29
C ALA A 134 11.85 10.32 -7.73
N ARG A 135 11.88 11.63 -8.00
CA ARG A 135 12.17 12.15 -9.33
C ARG A 135 13.64 11.95 -9.74
N ASP A 136 14.53 12.01 -8.74
CA ASP A 136 15.96 11.74 -8.88
C ASP A 136 16.43 10.93 -7.69
N LYS A 137 16.83 9.69 -7.96
CA LYS A 137 17.37 8.77 -6.94
C LYS A 137 18.86 8.93 -6.68
N ARG A 138 19.54 9.83 -7.44
CA ARG A 138 20.97 10.17 -7.30
C ARG A 138 21.18 11.66 -7.06
N ASN A 139 20.39 12.26 -6.18
CA ASN A 139 20.44 13.70 -5.92
C ASN A 139 21.54 14.16 -4.94
N GLY A 140 22.39 13.26 -4.46
CA GLY A 140 23.47 13.56 -3.50
C GLY A 140 23.00 13.80 -2.06
N ARG A 141 21.70 13.89 -1.81
CA ARG A 141 21.12 14.04 -0.46
C ARG A 141 21.00 12.69 0.24
N PHE A 142 20.74 11.63 -0.52
CA PHE A 142 20.58 10.27 -0.05
C PHE A 142 21.54 9.34 -0.79
N ARG A 143 21.62 8.06 -0.41
CA ARG A 143 22.39 7.09 -1.17
C ARG A 143 21.87 6.98 -2.61
N ASP A 144 22.73 6.58 -3.53
CA ASP A 144 22.31 6.27 -4.90
C ASP A 144 21.44 5.00 -4.91
N ARG A 145 20.17 5.14 -5.29
CA ARG A 145 19.14 4.08 -5.30
C ARG A 145 18.64 3.78 -6.70
N ARG A 146 19.34 4.28 -7.72
CA ARG A 146 18.92 4.04 -9.10
C ARG A 146 18.79 2.55 -9.39
N GLY A 147 17.76 2.19 -10.14
CA GLY A 147 17.46 0.81 -10.50
C GLY A 147 17.01 -0.08 -9.34
N GLN A 148 16.65 0.48 -8.20
CA GLN A 148 16.19 -0.25 -7.02
C GLN A 148 14.83 0.28 -6.54
N VAL A 149 14.00 -0.61 -5.99
CA VAL A 149 12.74 -0.29 -5.33
C VAL A 149 12.68 -1.04 -4.01
N LEU A 150 12.34 -0.35 -2.93
CA LEU A 150 12.08 -0.98 -1.64
C LEU A 150 10.65 -1.49 -1.60
N PHE A 151 10.48 -2.75 -1.20
CA PHE A 151 9.19 -3.36 -0.91
C PHE A 151 9.04 -3.62 0.58
N ILE A 152 7.92 -3.19 1.18
CA ILE A 152 7.59 -3.43 2.59
C ILE A 152 6.20 -4.08 2.65
N ASP A 153 6.12 -5.24 3.26
CA ASP A 153 4.85 -5.94 3.48
C ASP A 153 4.37 -5.74 4.92
N ALA A 154 3.51 -4.76 5.12
CA ALA A 154 2.90 -4.44 6.40
C ALA A 154 1.49 -5.05 6.57
N ARG A 155 1.03 -5.94 5.67
CA ARG A 155 -0.34 -6.47 5.68
C ARG A 155 -0.72 -7.22 6.95
N ARG A 156 0.26 -7.74 7.69
CA ARG A 156 0.06 -8.46 8.96
C ARG A 156 0.18 -7.57 10.19
N MET A 157 0.48 -6.30 10.02
CA MET A 157 0.61 -5.31 11.09
C MET A 157 -0.74 -4.79 11.56
N GLY A 158 -0.72 -4.12 12.69
CA GLY A 158 -1.86 -3.48 13.29
C GLY A 158 -2.74 -4.41 14.09
N ARG A 159 -3.45 -3.82 15.06
CA ARG A 159 -4.42 -4.48 15.91
C ARG A 159 -5.83 -4.05 15.57
N MET A 160 -6.80 -4.95 15.73
CA MET A 160 -8.22 -4.59 15.64
C MET A 160 -8.62 -3.80 16.88
N VAL A 161 -9.11 -2.57 16.66
CA VAL A 161 -9.66 -1.72 17.72
C VAL A 161 -11.12 -2.09 17.98
N ASP A 162 -11.83 -2.42 16.91
CA ASP A 162 -13.19 -2.94 16.95
C ASP A 162 -13.41 -3.97 15.83
N ARG A 163 -14.65 -4.36 15.54
CA ARG A 163 -14.98 -5.38 14.52
C ARG A 163 -14.62 -4.96 13.09
N VAL A 164 -14.51 -3.66 12.83
CA VAL A 164 -14.38 -3.10 11.49
C VAL A 164 -13.16 -2.19 11.31
N HIS A 165 -12.50 -1.77 12.40
CA HIS A 165 -11.36 -0.86 12.37
C HIS A 165 -10.09 -1.50 12.89
N ARG A 166 -9.00 -1.25 12.20
CA ARG A 166 -7.62 -1.61 12.55
C ARG A 166 -6.79 -0.35 12.71
N GLU A 167 -5.87 -0.36 13.65
CA GLU A 167 -4.88 0.70 13.84
C GLU A 167 -3.46 0.11 13.82
N LEU A 168 -2.54 0.84 13.22
CA LEU A 168 -1.10 0.57 13.37
C LEU A 168 -0.63 1.19 14.69
N THR A 169 0.22 0.48 15.42
CA THR A 169 0.86 1.04 16.59
C THR A 169 1.98 2.00 16.21
N ASP A 170 2.39 2.87 17.13
CA ASP A 170 3.50 3.79 16.90
C ASP A 170 4.82 3.05 16.61
N GLU A 171 5.02 1.86 17.21
CA GLU A 171 6.18 1.02 16.92
C GLU A 171 6.13 0.46 15.50
N GLU A 172 4.97 0.03 15.03
CA GLU A 172 4.81 -0.48 13.66
C GLU A 172 5.00 0.63 12.62
N ILE A 173 4.46 1.82 12.89
CA ILE A 173 4.67 3.00 12.04
C ILE A 173 6.16 3.36 11.99
N ARG A 174 6.85 3.39 13.15
CA ARG A 174 8.28 3.64 13.21
C ARG A 174 9.06 2.56 12.47
N LYS A 175 8.73 1.28 12.65
CA LYS A 175 9.40 0.19 11.94
C LYS A 175 9.34 0.36 10.42
N ILE A 176 8.18 0.75 9.87
CA ILE A 176 8.04 1.03 8.44
C ILE A 176 8.90 2.25 8.04
N ALA A 177 8.81 3.33 8.81
CA ALA A 177 9.54 4.57 8.53
C ALA A 177 11.05 4.39 8.62
N ASP A 178 11.54 3.78 9.71
CA ASP A 178 12.97 3.54 9.94
C ASP A 178 13.57 2.62 8.88
N THR A 179 12.80 1.61 8.41
CA THR A 179 13.21 0.75 7.31
C THR A 179 13.43 1.55 6.03
N TYR A 180 12.51 2.47 5.70
CA TYR A 180 12.66 3.33 4.52
C TYR A 180 13.81 4.33 4.69
N HIS A 181 13.96 4.94 5.87
CA HIS A 181 15.06 5.87 6.16
C HIS A 181 16.43 5.19 6.08
N ALA A 182 16.57 4.00 6.68
CA ALA A 182 17.80 3.20 6.59
C ALA A 182 18.11 2.81 5.13
N TRP A 183 17.11 2.33 4.38
CA TRP A 183 17.29 1.97 2.97
C TRP A 183 17.67 3.17 2.11
N ARG A 184 17.12 4.32 2.38
CA ARG A 184 17.42 5.57 1.68
C ARG A 184 18.79 6.15 2.05
N GLY A 185 19.37 5.72 3.16
CA GLY A 185 20.65 6.20 3.67
C GLY A 185 20.54 7.57 4.32
N ASP A 186 19.49 7.79 5.11
CA ASP A 186 19.34 9.00 5.90
C ASP A 186 20.38 9.02 7.02
N PRO A 187 20.91 10.19 7.41
CA PRO A 187 21.78 10.30 8.57
C PRO A 187 21.11 9.69 9.82
N ASP A 188 21.87 8.94 10.58
CA ASP A 188 21.45 8.32 11.86
C ASP A 188 20.34 7.24 11.74
N ALA A 189 19.93 6.84 10.53
CA ALA A 189 18.88 5.84 10.34
C ALA A 189 19.35 4.38 10.49
N GLY A 190 20.63 4.15 10.71
CA GLY A 190 21.20 2.80 10.80
C GLY A 190 21.42 2.12 9.45
N GLU A 191 21.84 0.87 9.49
CA GLU A 191 22.11 0.08 8.28
C GLU A 191 20.87 -0.68 7.83
N TYR A 192 20.55 -0.60 6.54
CA TYR A 192 19.46 -1.36 5.93
C TYR A 192 19.88 -2.81 5.68
N ARG A 193 18.97 -3.72 5.96
CA ARG A 193 19.05 -5.15 5.55
C ARG A 193 17.69 -5.63 5.10
N ASP A 194 17.69 -6.53 4.11
CA ASP A 194 16.48 -7.27 3.74
C ASP A 194 16.03 -8.15 4.92
N ILE A 195 14.73 -8.18 5.18
CA ILE A 195 14.12 -9.00 6.24
C ILE A 195 13.06 -9.89 5.60
N PRO A 196 13.28 -11.24 5.55
CA PRO A 196 12.32 -12.17 5.00
C PRO A 196 10.91 -11.99 5.57
N GLY A 197 9.90 -11.96 4.70
CA GLY A 197 8.51 -11.75 5.08
C GLY A 197 8.12 -10.31 5.45
N PHE A 198 9.07 -9.36 5.46
CA PHE A 198 8.79 -7.97 5.83
C PHE A 198 9.29 -6.96 4.80
N CYS A 199 10.58 -6.93 4.47
CA CYS A 199 11.08 -5.96 3.50
C CYS A 199 12.18 -6.52 2.61
N LYS A 200 12.26 -6.01 1.39
CA LYS A 200 13.31 -6.33 0.42
C LYS A 200 13.58 -5.18 -0.52
N SER A 201 14.86 -4.92 -0.79
CA SER A 201 15.31 -4.05 -1.89
C SER A 201 15.43 -4.88 -3.17
N ALA A 202 14.53 -4.68 -4.12
CA ALA A 202 14.56 -5.39 -5.40
C ALA A 202 15.13 -4.53 -6.51
N THR A 203 15.81 -5.16 -7.47
CA THR A 203 16.32 -4.52 -8.68
C THR A 203 15.23 -4.39 -9.74
N LEU A 204 15.42 -3.50 -10.73
CA LEU A 204 14.51 -3.42 -11.88
C LEU A 204 14.43 -4.74 -12.65
N ASP A 205 15.52 -5.52 -12.71
CA ASP A 205 15.51 -6.82 -13.39
C ASP A 205 14.60 -7.83 -12.67
N GLU A 206 14.61 -7.84 -11.34
CA GLU A 206 13.66 -8.65 -10.55
C GLU A 206 12.22 -8.19 -10.80
N ILE A 207 11.97 -6.88 -10.87
CA ILE A 207 10.63 -6.34 -11.14
C ILE A 207 10.14 -6.71 -12.55
N ARG A 208 11.02 -6.70 -13.54
CA ARG A 208 10.73 -7.19 -14.90
C ARG A 208 10.33 -8.66 -14.91
N GLN A 209 11.06 -9.51 -14.16
CA GLN A 209 10.75 -10.95 -14.03
C GLN A 209 9.38 -11.19 -13.36
N HIS A 210 8.89 -10.24 -12.58
CA HIS A 210 7.56 -10.26 -11.97
C HIS A 210 6.50 -9.49 -12.76
N ASP A 211 6.69 -9.28 -14.08
CA ASP A 211 5.74 -8.60 -14.97
C ASP A 211 5.35 -7.20 -14.47
N TYR A 212 6.29 -6.48 -13.88
CA TYR A 212 6.09 -5.14 -13.31
C TYR A 212 4.99 -5.06 -12.24
N VAL A 213 4.67 -6.16 -11.59
CA VAL A 213 3.76 -6.18 -10.45
C VAL A 213 4.50 -5.68 -9.21
N LEU A 214 3.94 -4.70 -8.51
CA LEU A 214 4.57 -4.02 -7.36
C LEU A 214 4.05 -4.52 -6.00
N THR A 215 3.42 -5.69 -5.94
CA THR A 215 2.90 -6.25 -4.70
C THR A 215 4.05 -6.75 -3.82
N PRO A 216 4.32 -6.15 -2.64
CA PRO A 216 5.48 -6.47 -1.80
C PRO A 216 5.64 -7.94 -1.46
N GLY A 217 4.53 -8.66 -1.20
CA GLY A 217 4.58 -10.09 -0.88
C GLY A 217 5.18 -11.00 -1.96
N ARG A 218 5.38 -10.50 -3.20
CA ARG A 218 6.09 -11.25 -4.25
C ARG A 218 7.60 -11.19 -4.08
N TYR A 219 8.11 -10.18 -3.35
CA TYR A 219 9.54 -9.88 -3.23
C TYR A 219 10.12 -10.29 -1.89
N VAL A 220 9.38 -10.06 -0.79
CA VAL A 220 9.89 -10.23 0.57
C VAL A 220 10.06 -11.68 1.01
N GLY A 221 9.54 -12.65 0.24
CA GLY A 221 9.61 -14.07 0.58
C GLY A 221 8.71 -14.46 1.76
N ALA A 222 8.88 -15.68 2.25
CA ALA A 222 8.24 -16.13 3.48
C ALA A 222 9.03 -15.63 4.69
N PRO A 223 8.35 -15.31 5.83
CA PRO A 223 9.04 -15.08 7.09
C PRO A 223 9.88 -16.31 7.44
N GLU A 224 11.03 -16.09 8.07
CA GLU A 224 11.74 -17.21 8.70
C GLU A 224 10.75 -17.90 9.64
N GLN A 225 10.47 -19.17 9.38
CA GLN A 225 9.76 -19.99 10.34
C GLN A 225 10.73 -20.22 11.50
N GLU A 226 10.34 -19.82 12.70
CA GLU A 226 10.97 -20.38 13.89
C GLU A 226 10.94 -21.89 13.72
N GLU A 227 12.10 -22.54 13.78
CA GLU A 227 12.15 -23.99 13.75
C GLU A 227 11.27 -24.48 14.88
N ASP A 228 10.20 -25.16 14.51
CA ASP A 228 9.28 -25.74 15.47
C ASP A 228 9.96 -26.99 16.01
N ASP A 229 10.69 -26.83 17.11
CA ASP A 229 11.43 -27.91 17.79
C ASP A 229 10.50 -28.99 18.34
N GLU A 230 9.16 -28.82 18.24
CA GLU A 230 8.18 -29.82 18.66
C GLU A 230 8.17 -30.99 17.65
N PRO A 231 8.50 -32.23 18.05
CA PRO A 231 8.43 -33.38 17.17
C PRO A 231 7.05 -33.50 16.52
N PHE A 232 7.03 -33.79 15.21
CA PHE A 232 5.78 -33.86 14.44
C PHE A 232 4.69 -34.73 15.10
N GLU A 233 5.07 -35.86 15.67
CA GLU A 233 4.15 -36.79 16.34
C GLU A 233 3.53 -36.15 17.60
N ALA A 234 4.31 -35.42 18.39
CA ALA A 234 3.83 -34.73 19.59
C ALA A 234 2.86 -33.59 19.20
N LYS A 235 3.23 -32.81 18.17
CA LYS A 235 2.38 -31.76 17.62
C LYS A 235 1.08 -32.30 17.07
N MET A 236 1.12 -33.40 16.32
CA MET A 236 -0.08 -34.04 15.78
C MET A 236 -0.98 -34.59 16.89
N ALA A 237 -0.42 -35.23 17.92
CA ALA A 237 -1.20 -35.72 19.06
C ALA A 237 -1.93 -34.56 19.75
N ARG A 238 -1.23 -33.47 20.05
CA ARG A 238 -1.82 -32.28 20.67
C ARG A 238 -2.91 -31.64 19.80
N LEU A 239 -2.67 -31.51 18.48
CA LEU A 239 -3.66 -30.93 17.56
C LEU A 239 -4.91 -31.80 17.40
N VAL A 240 -4.77 -33.13 17.41
CA VAL A 240 -5.90 -34.06 17.37
C VAL A 240 -6.71 -33.97 18.65
N GLU A 241 -6.05 -33.86 19.82
CA GLU A 241 -6.73 -33.67 21.10
C GLU A 241 -7.52 -32.35 21.13
N GLN A 242 -6.88 -31.23 20.72
CA GLN A 242 -7.57 -29.93 20.62
C GLN A 242 -8.75 -29.97 19.65
N LEU A 243 -8.60 -30.63 18.51
CA LEU A 243 -9.70 -30.79 17.56
C LEU A 243 -10.86 -31.61 18.16
N ALA A 244 -10.56 -32.66 18.91
CA ALA A 244 -11.59 -33.44 19.60
C ALA A 244 -12.35 -32.61 20.65
N GLU A 245 -11.64 -31.81 21.44
CA GLU A 245 -12.25 -30.90 22.40
C GLU A 245 -13.14 -29.86 21.72
N GLN A 246 -12.64 -29.23 20.65
CA GLN A 246 -13.43 -28.26 19.88
C GLN A 246 -14.67 -28.87 19.24
N GLN A 247 -14.61 -30.11 18.78
CA GLN A 247 -15.78 -30.82 18.25
C GLN A 247 -16.83 -31.15 19.35
N VAL A 248 -16.39 -31.47 20.56
CA VAL A 248 -17.30 -31.67 21.67
C VAL A 248 -18.01 -30.37 22.03
N GLU A 249 -17.27 -29.26 22.13
CA GLU A 249 -17.84 -27.94 22.41
C GLU A 249 -18.78 -27.47 21.29
N ALA A 250 -18.43 -27.68 20.02
CA ALA A 250 -19.28 -27.37 18.87
C ALA A 250 -20.64 -28.10 18.98
N ARG A 251 -20.62 -29.42 19.30
CA ARG A 251 -21.86 -30.19 19.48
C ARG A 251 -22.70 -29.64 20.62
N ARG A 252 -22.06 -29.28 21.75
CA ARG A 252 -22.75 -28.67 22.90
C ARG A 252 -23.43 -27.35 22.52
N LEU A 253 -22.74 -26.52 21.75
CA LEU A 253 -23.30 -25.27 21.27
C LEU A 253 -24.43 -25.47 20.26
N ASP A 254 -24.31 -26.43 19.36
CA ASP A 254 -25.37 -26.79 18.41
C ASP A 254 -26.64 -27.26 19.16
N GLU A 255 -26.50 -28.13 20.17
CA GLU A 255 -27.62 -28.56 20.99
C GLU A 255 -28.29 -27.39 21.73
N ALA A 256 -27.50 -26.47 22.27
CA ALA A 256 -28.01 -25.26 22.94
C ALA A 256 -28.77 -24.35 21.96
N ILE A 257 -28.24 -24.16 20.74
CA ILE A 257 -28.90 -23.39 19.67
C ILE A 257 -30.24 -24.01 19.31
N TRP A 258 -30.28 -25.34 19.09
CA TRP A 258 -31.50 -26.04 18.72
C TRP A 258 -32.52 -26.04 19.89
N LYS A 259 -32.07 -26.10 21.11
CA LYS A 259 -32.92 -25.94 22.28
C LYS A 259 -33.59 -24.57 22.32
N ASN A 260 -32.77 -23.52 22.20
CA ASN A 260 -33.27 -22.13 22.24
C ASN A 260 -34.22 -21.83 21.05
N LEU A 261 -33.93 -22.34 19.86
CA LEU A 261 -34.83 -22.21 18.71
C LEU A 261 -36.19 -22.88 18.95
N ARG A 262 -36.21 -24.08 19.56
CA ARG A 262 -37.45 -24.74 19.91
C ARG A 262 -38.24 -23.99 20.96
N GLU A 263 -37.60 -23.43 21.99
CA GLU A 263 -38.24 -22.61 23.04
C GLU A 263 -38.86 -21.32 22.45
N LEU A 264 -38.27 -20.79 21.38
CA LEU A 264 -38.77 -19.63 20.61
C LEU A 264 -39.82 -20.00 19.55
N GLY A 265 -40.18 -21.28 19.40
CA GLY A 265 -41.16 -21.75 18.40
C GLY A 265 -40.60 -21.93 16.97
N TYR A 266 -39.28 -21.92 16.83
CA TYR A 266 -38.59 -22.16 15.55
C TYR A 266 -37.84 -23.50 15.62
N GLY A 267 -38.27 -24.51 14.92
CA GLY A 267 -37.55 -25.78 14.89
C GLY A 267 -38.49 -26.96 15.14
N GLY A 268 -39.39 -27.18 14.20
CA GLY A 268 -40.16 -28.38 14.02
C GLY A 268 -39.45 -29.35 13.08
#